data_ec950f1a3c5df5f5542443e958c46034
#
_entry.id   ec950f1a3c5df5f5542443e958c46034
#
_cell.length_a   1.000
_cell.length_b   1.000
_cell.length_c   1.000
_cell.angle_alpha   90.00
_cell.angle_beta   90.00
_cell.angle_gamma   90.00
#
_symmetry.space_group_name_H-M   'P 1'
#
loop_
_entity.id
_entity.type
_entity.pdbx_description
1 polymer ?
#
loop_
_entity_poly.entity_id
_entity_poly.type
_entity_poly.pdbx_seq_one_letter_code
_entity_poly.pdbx_strand_id
1 'polypeptide(L)'
;MEESPTACWTNHHSIVEYKNQWYLFYHHNDYSPDFDKLRSVRCDSLFFNPDGTIRPVVPTLRGVGITPAHSHIQIDRYSSLQGGASINFVDSMKPFQGWQTILHKRDDAVRYNTVGFSDKPVREVSVRAKAPVASRVEILAGNDVIARIDIPKSTCWTTVHAKVDNRMISSSSHMTEKSKVMQVGLSGNTISETSRIYDISVRLSRGRDVAIDYIGFDMMPWTEGGMTTDTYRNLFAEMGYSQKQIDEKLQTTFDALFYGPDKVYFEVSDSMAYISDLKNHDVRTEGMSYGMMIAVQWDKKDIFDRLWRWAKHFMQHKDGQRRGYFRWSCKTDGTPNAEG
;
A
#
# COMPACT_ATOMS: atom_id res chain seq x y z
N MET A 1 -12.13 11.08 -15.48
CA MET A 1 -10.97 11.70 -14.81
C MET A 1 -10.70 12.97 -15.58
N GLU A 2 -10.63 14.09 -14.90
CA GLU A 2 -10.23 15.34 -15.53
C GLU A 2 -8.72 15.29 -15.81
N GLU A 3 -8.31 15.65 -17.00
CA GLU A 3 -6.90 15.85 -17.32
C GLU A 3 -6.39 17.08 -16.55
N SER A 4 -5.30 16.90 -15.83
CA SER A 4 -4.61 17.98 -15.13
C SER A 4 -3.19 18.08 -15.69
N PRO A 5 -2.65 19.29 -15.90
CA PRO A 5 -1.26 19.46 -16.38
C PRO A 5 -0.22 18.87 -15.42
N THR A 6 -0.61 18.60 -14.17
CA THR A 6 0.23 17.96 -13.16
C THR A 6 -0.13 16.50 -12.90
N ALA A 7 -1.17 15.95 -13.56
CA ALA A 7 -1.59 14.58 -13.40
C ALA A 7 -0.74 13.61 -14.23
N CYS A 8 -0.66 12.39 -13.78
CA CYS A 8 -0.03 11.32 -14.54
C CYS A 8 -0.81 11.08 -15.85
N TRP A 9 -0.17 11.21 -16.99
CA TRP A 9 -0.79 11.09 -18.31
C TRP A 9 -1.24 9.67 -18.65
N THR A 10 -0.72 8.66 -17.95
CA THR A 10 -1.17 7.26 -18.05
C THR A 10 -1.92 6.86 -16.80
N ASN A 11 -2.97 6.08 -16.97
CA ASN A 11 -3.71 5.50 -15.87
C ASN A 11 -3.89 4.00 -16.10
N HIS A 12 -3.26 3.21 -15.22
CA HIS A 12 -3.52 1.80 -15.12
C HIS A 12 -4.42 1.56 -13.91
N HIS A 13 -5.51 0.84 -14.10
CA HIS A 13 -6.47 0.57 -13.04
C HIS A 13 -7.02 -0.85 -13.17
N SER A 14 -7.53 -1.37 -12.06
CA SER A 14 -8.34 -2.58 -12.03
C SER A 14 -9.48 -2.42 -11.03
N ILE A 15 -10.59 -3.09 -11.32
CA ILE A 15 -11.78 -3.14 -10.47
C ILE A 15 -11.94 -4.57 -10.00
N VAL A 16 -12.03 -4.76 -8.68
CA VAL A 16 -12.11 -6.09 -8.05
C VAL A 16 -13.26 -6.10 -7.07
N GLU A 17 -14.09 -7.15 -7.13
CA GLU A 17 -15.04 -7.46 -6.08
C GLU A 17 -14.42 -8.42 -5.06
N TYR A 18 -14.52 -8.07 -3.78
CA TYR A 18 -14.10 -8.91 -2.67
C TYR A 18 -15.04 -8.76 -1.50
N LYS A 19 -15.61 -9.86 -1.02
CA LYS A 19 -16.57 -9.90 0.09
C LYS A 19 -17.74 -8.92 -0.08
N ASN A 20 -18.36 -8.93 -1.25
CA ASN A 20 -19.49 -8.07 -1.64
C ASN A 20 -19.18 -6.56 -1.61
N GLN A 21 -17.92 -6.19 -1.65
CA GLN A 21 -17.48 -4.81 -1.80
C GLN A 21 -16.58 -4.68 -3.02
N TRP A 22 -16.82 -3.64 -3.82
CA TRP A 22 -16.01 -3.31 -4.99
C TRP A 22 -14.88 -2.37 -4.62
N TYR A 23 -13.72 -2.58 -5.23
CA TYR A 23 -12.50 -1.81 -5.01
C TYR A 23 -11.92 -1.37 -6.34
N LEU A 24 -11.43 -0.14 -6.39
CA LEU A 24 -10.67 0.42 -7.51
C LEU A 24 -9.21 0.52 -7.12
N PHE A 25 -8.35 -0.21 -7.85
CA PHE A 25 -6.90 -0.08 -7.76
C PHE A 25 -6.42 0.78 -8.92
N TYR A 26 -5.57 1.74 -8.66
CA TYR A 26 -5.01 2.64 -9.66
C TYR A 26 -3.70 3.24 -9.17
N HIS A 27 -3.01 4.00 -10.01
CA HIS A 27 -1.79 4.69 -9.60
C HIS A 27 -1.97 6.21 -9.64
N HIS A 28 -1.08 6.90 -8.95
CA HIS A 28 -0.99 8.36 -8.90
C HIS A 28 0.48 8.79 -8.78
N ASN A 29 0.74 10.08 -8.97
CA ASN A 29 2.06 10.70 -8.82
C ASN A 29 2.07 11.85 -7.81
N ASP A 30 1.14 11.88 -6.86
CA ASP A 30 1.00 12.98 -5.88
C ASP A 30 2.29 13.21 -5.07
N TYR A 31 3.09 12.18 -4.87
CA TYR A 31 4.39 12.28 -4.19
C TYR A 31 5.55 12.66 -5.11
N SER A 32 5.32 12.74 -6.41
CA SER A 32 6.33 13.06 -7.41
C SER A 32 5.71 13.93 -8.52
N PRO A 33 5.22 15.15 -8.18
CA PRO A 33 4.48 16.00 -9.11
C PRO A 33 5.32 16.46 -10.31
N ASP A 34 6.64 16.51 -10.16
CA ASP A 34 7.55 16.97 -11.21
C ASP A 34 7.94 15.88 -12.22
N PHE A 35 7.57 14.62 -11.95
CA PHE A 35 7.89 13.49 -12.82
C PHE A 35 6.76 12.45 -12.81
N ASP A 36 5.95 12.45 -13.86
CA ASP A 36 4.74 11.65 -14.02
C ASP A 36 4.94 10.11 -14.05
N LYS A 37 6.18 9.65 -14.26
CA LYS A 37 6.53 8.23 -14.29
C LYS A 37 6.89 7.65 -12.91
N LEU A 38 7.10 8.48 -11.90
CA LEU A 38 7.25 8.03 -10.51
C LEU A 38 5.86 7.87 -9.87
N ARG A 39 5.35 6.67 -9.91
CA ARG A 39 3.97 6.32 -9.58
C ARG A 39 3.87 5.51 -8.29
N SER A 40 2.82 5.77 -7.51
CA SER A 40 2.45 5.03 -6.33
C SER A 40 1.09 4.38 -6.51
N VAL A 41 0.88 3.20 -5.91
CA VAL A 41 -0.41 2.50 -5.96
C VAL A 41 -1.39 3.15 -4.99
N ARG A 42 -2.64 3.24 -5.44
CA ARG A 42 -3.79 3.70 -4.64
C ARG A 42 -4.91 2.67 -4.74
N CYS A 43 -5.67 2.53 -3.67
CA CYS A 43 -6.86 1.71 -3.62
C CYS A 43 -7.97 2.45 -2.88
N ASP A 44 -9.13 2.55 -3.50
CA ASP A 44 -10.33 3.13 -2.90
C ASP A 44 -11.55 2.22 -3.09
N SER A 45 -12.53 2.34 -2.19
CA SER A 45 -13.81 1.64 -2.34
C SER A 45 -14.60 2.23 -3.50
N LEU A 46 -15.22 1.36 -4.30
CA LEU A 46 -16.03 1.73 -5.44
C LEU A 46 -17.49 1.37 -5.18
N PHE A 47 -18.40 2.27 -5.53
CA PHE A 47 -19.82 2.10 -5.37
C PHE A 47 -20.56 2.36 -6.67
N PHE A 48 -21.69 1.68 -6.85
CA PHE A 48 -22.56 1.85 -8.01
C PHE A 48 -23.83 2.64 -7.63
N ASN A 49 -24.36 3.34 -8.61
CA ASN A 49 -25.71 3.88 -8.54
C ASN A 49 -26.75 2.78 -8.85
N PRO A 50 -28.03 2.99 -8.54
CA PRO A 50 -29.07 2.03 -8.86
C PRO A 50 -29.23 1.70 -10.35
N ASP A 51 -28.75 2.58 -11.24
CA ASP A 51 -28.73 2.40 -12.70
C ASP A 51 -27.49 1.64 -13.21
N GLY A 52 -26.62 1.18 -12.30
CA GLY A 52 -25.39 0.47 -12.63
C GLY A 52 -24.19 1.36 -12.98
N THR A 53 -24.35 2.68 -13.00
CA THR A 53 -23.22 3.59 -13.20
C THR A 53 -22.33 3.69 -11.94
N ILE A 54 -21.03 3.94 -12.14
CA ILE A 54 -20.06 4.09 -11.05
C ILE A 54 -20.24 5.48 -10.41
N ARG A 55 -20.34 5.52 -9.08
CA ARG A 55 -20.27 6.78 -8.32
C ARG A 55 -18.86 7.35 -8.41
N PRO A 56 -18.70 8.68 -8.51
CA PRO A 56 -17.37 9.31 -8.47
C PRO A 56 -16.58 8.84 -7.24
N VAL A 57 -15.39 8.31 -7.48
CA VAL A 57 -14.46 7.91 -6.42
C VAL A 57 -13.68 9.14 -5.97
N VAL A 58 -13.73 9.45 -4.68
CA VAL A 58 -12.87 10.49 -4.07
C VAL A 58 -11.56 9.81 -3.66
N PRO A 59 -10.44 10.17 -4.31
CA PRO A 59 -9.16 9.54 -4.04
C PRO A 59 -8.67 9.76 -2.62
N THR A 60 -8.16 8.68 -1.99
CA THR A 60 -7.47 8.75 -0.69
C THR A 60 -6.09 8.12 -0.77
N LEU A 61 -5.17 8.50 0.11
CA LEU A 61 -3.85 7.88 0.19
C LEU A 61 -3.77 6.79 1.25
N ARG A 62 -4.74 6.74 2.15
CA ARG A 62 -4.74 5.75 3.24
C ARG A 62 -5.12 4.32 2.82
N GLY A 63 -5.73 4.15 1.67
CA GLY A 63 -6.31 2.88 1.25
C GLY A 63 -7.69 2.61 1.84
N VAL A 64 -8.07 1.33 1.95
CA VAL A 64 -9.41 0.87 2.33
C VAL A 64 -9.40 0.05 3.62
N GLY A 65 -10.60 -0.21 4.14
CA GLY A 65 -10.80 -1.03 5.33
C GLY A 65 -10.57 -0.29 6.65
N ILE A 66 -10.56 -1.02 7.74
CA ILE A 66 -10.36 -0.52 9.10
C ILE A 66 -8.91 -0.77 9.47
N THR A 67 -8.19 0.28 9.85
CA THR A 67 -6.81 0.15 10.34
C THR A 67 -6.84 -0.14 11.84
N PRO A 68 -6.24 -1.24 12.33
CA PRO A 68 -6.18 -1.50 13.76
C PRO A 68 -5.38 -0.41 14.48
N ALA A 69 -5.94 0.16 15.56
CA ALA A 69 -5.27 1.19 16.36
C ALA A 69 -3.94 0.72 16.95
N HIS A 70 -3.82 -0.59 17.24
CA HIS A 70 -2.61 -1.21 17.77
C HIS A 70 -1.53 -1.51 16.72
N SER A 71 -1.69 -1.04 15.49
CA SER A 71 -0.66 -1.09 14.46
C SER A 71 0.13 0.22 14.39
N HIS A 72 1.28 0.20 13.72
CA HIS A 72 1.93 1.45 13.29
C HIS A 72 1.07 2.09 12.19
N ILE A 73 0.47 3.24 12.50
CA ILE A 73 -0.30 4.02 11.53
C ILE A 73 0.68 4.98 10.86
N GLN A 74 1.00 4.68 9.60
CA GLN A 74 1.83 5.52 8.74
C GLN A 74 1.02 6.76 8.36
N ILE A 75 1.24 7.85 9.08
CA ILE A 75 0.39 9.04 9.00
C ILE A 75 0.58 9.84 7.70
N ASP A 76 1.66 9.58 6.96
CA ASP A 76 1.88 10.07 5.60
C ASP A 76 0.86 9.54 4.59
N ARG A 77 0.23 8.40 4.89
CA ARG A 77 -0.89 7.83 4.14
C ARG A 77 -2.22 8.36 4.66
N TYR A 78 -2.41 9.61 4.53
CA TYR A 78 -3.52 10.35 5.12
C TYR A 78 -4.83 10.22 4.35
N SER A 79 -5.93 10.61 5.00
CA SER A 79 -7.23 10.84 4.35
C SER A 79 -7.38 12.30 3.92
N SER A 80 -6.85 13.25 4.72
CA SER A 80 -6.79 14.66 4.36
C SER A 80 -5.69 15.39 5.14
N LEU A 81 -5.14 16.43 4.52
CA LEU A 81 -4.27 17.43 5.15
C LEU A 81 -5.07 18.70 5.40
N GLN A 82 -4.74 19.41 6.49
CA GLN A 82 -5.37 20.69 6.86
C GLN A 82 -4.29 21.74 7.11
N GLY A 83 -4.61 22.99 6.79
CA GLY A 83 -3.68 24.10 6.93
C GLY A 83 -2.53 24.03 5.94
N GLY A 84 -1.31 24.17 6.43
CA GLY A 84 -0.10 24.08 5.63
C GLY A 84 0.63 22.73 5.75
N ALA A 85 0.00 21.70 6.33
CA ALA A 85 0.61 20.39 6.47
C ALA A 85 1.03 19.81 5.12
N SER A 86 2.17 19.14 5.06
CA SER A 86 2.73 18.58 3.83
C SER A 86 3.33 17.20 4.04
N ILE A 87 3.54 16.49 2.94
CA ILE A 87 4.25 15.21 2.90
C ILE A 87 5.58 15.42 2.19
N ASN A 88 6.63 14.77 2.69
CA ASN A 88 7.95 14.83 2.05
C ASN A 88 8.69 13.50 2.26
N PHE A 89 9.76 13.26 1.53
CA PHE A 89 10.67 12.16 1.83
C PHE A 89 11.29 12.33 3.21
N VAL A 90 11.54 11.23 3.92
CA VAL A 90 12.36 11.22 5.14
C VAL A 90 13.78 11.69 4.81
N ASP A 91 14.30 11.22 3.67
CA ASP A 91 15.59 11.62 3.10
C ASP A 91 15.46 11.53 1.56
N SER A 92 15.48 12.68 0.88
CA SER A 92 15.36 12.74 -0.58
C SER A 92 16.50 12.04 -1.33
N MET A 93 17.66 11.88 -0.70
CA MET A 93 18.79 11.14 -1.25
C MET A 93 18.65 9.61 -1.05
N LYS A 94 17.70 9.20 -0.22
CA LYS A 94 17.41 7.80 0.13
C LYS A 94 15.91 7.55 0.11
N PRO A 95 15.26 7.60 -1.05
CA PRO A 95 13.79 7.57 -1.18
C PRO A 95 13.16 6.31 -0.57
N PHE A 96 13.89 5.19 -0.47
CA PHE A 96 13.43 3.97 0.20
C PHE A 96 13.35 4.06 1.73
N GLN A 97 13.79 5.15 2.36
CA GLN A 97 13.55 5.39 3.78
C GLN A 97 12.09 5.80 4.07
N GLY A 98 11.30 6.03 3.03
CA GLY A 98 9.89 6.34 3.14
C GLY A 98 9.59 7.83 3.27
N TRP A 99 8.40 8.11 3.77
CA TRP A 99 7.79 9.43 3.80
C TRP A 99 7.56 9.91 5.22
N GLN A 100 7.39 11.21 5.39
CA GLN A 100 7.08 11.88 6.63
C GLN A 100 5.99 12.91 6.42
N THR A 101 5.12 13.10 7.40
CA THR A 101 4.19 14.22 7.45
C THR A 101 4.84 15.38 8.19
N ILE A 102 4.73 16.59 7.66
CA ILE A 102 5.29 17.80 8.30
C ILE A 102 4.14 18.76 8.65
N LEU A 103 4.04 19.11 9.92
CA LEU A 103 3.13 20.12 10.43
C LEU A 103 3.95 21.41 10.66
N HIS A 104 3.75 22.40 9.80
CA HIS A 104 4.61 23.60 9.74
C HIS A 104 4.29 24.65 10.80
N LYS A 105 3.01 24.85 11.07
CA LYS A 105 2.55 25.89 12.00
C LYS A 105 1.36 25.40 12.82
N ARG A 106 1.03 26.20 13.84
CA ARG A 106 -0.14 25.91 14.69
C ARG A 106 -1.41 25.69 13.84
N ASP A 107 -2.20 24.74 14.28
CA ASP A 107 -3.44 24.25 13.69
C ASP A 107 -3.29 23.49 12.34
N ASP A 108 -2.06 23.33 11.85
CA ASP A 108 -1.82 22.33 10.80
C ASP A 108 -2.15 20.95 11.34
N ALA A 109 -2.83 20.15 10.52
CA ALA A 109 -3.25 18.81 10.93
C ALA A 109 -3.22 17.82 9.77
N VAL A 110 -3.04 16.54 10.13
CA VAL A 110 -3.22 15.40 9.25
C VAL A 110 -4.30 14.51 9.83
N ARG A 111 -5.23 14.04 8.98
CA ARG A 111 -6.32 13.16 9.36
C ARG A 111 -6.17 11.80 8.71
N TYR A 112 -6.40 10.77 9.50
CA TYR A 112 -6.41 9.37 9.10
C TYR A 112 -7.74 8.75 9.56
N ASN A 113 -8.63 8.46 8.64
CA ASN A 113 -9.96 7.96 8.97
C ASN A 113 -9.98 6.44 9.23
N THR A 114 -11.05 5.96 9.83
CA THR A 114 -11.40 4.54 9.97
C THR A 114 -10.35 3.74 10.76
N VAL A 115 -9.97 4.24 11.93
CA VAL A 115 -9.11 3.52 12.89
C VAL A 115 -9.98 2.78 13.89
N GLY A 116 -9.79 1.46 13.97
CA GLY A 116 -10.54 0.56 14.83
C GLY A 116 -9.83 0.30 16.16
N PHE A 117 -10.53 0.59 17.26
CA PHE A 117 -10.07 0.30 18.61
C PHE A 117 -10.79 -0.94 19.14
N SER A 118 -10.04 -1.81 19.82
CA SER A 118 -10.62 -2.95 20.55
C SER A 118 -11.45 -2.48 21.75
N ASP A 119 -12.17 -3.41 22.38
CA ASP A 119 -12.95 -3.12 23.61
C ASP A 119 -12.06 -2.79 24.81
N LYS A 120 -10.77 -3.10 24.73
CA LYS A 120 -9.83 -2.81 25.80
C LYS A 120 -9.52 -1.32 25.85
N PRO A 121 -9.36 -0.73 27.04
CA PRO A 121 -8.90 0.65 27.17
C PRO A 121 -7.52 0.84 26.55
N VAL A 122 -7.34 1.92 25.82
CA VAL A 122 -6.03 2.36 25.30
C VAL A 122 -5.27 3.03 26.43
N ARG A 123 -4.09 2.60 26.73
CA ARG A 123 -3.29 3.17 27.83
C ARG A 123 -2.51 4.38 27.38
N GLU A 124 -1.86 4.29 26.24
CA GLU A 124 -1.00 5.34 25.72
C GLU A 124 -1.05 5.41 24.19
N VAL A 125 -0.63 6.54 23.67
CA VAL A 125 -0.31 6.75 22.26
C VAL A 125 1.16 7.09 22.13
N SER A 126 1.81 6.51 21.13
CA SER A 126 3.18 6.82 20.76
C SER A 126 3.20 7.59 19.45
N VAL A 127 4.16 8.52 19.33
CA VAL A 127 4.43 9.27 18.10
C VAL A 127 5.93 9.25 17.86
N ARG A 128 6.34 8.78 16.68
CA ARG A 128 7.74 8.92 16.24
C ARG A 128 7.88 10.22 15.47
N ALA A 129 8.58 11.17 16.06
CA ALA A 129 8.68 12.52 15.52
C ALA A 129 10.06 13.14 15.75
N LYS A 130 10.32 14.25 15.04
CA LYS A 130 11.41 15.17 15.28
C LYS A 130 10.93 16.59 15.06
N ALA A 131 11.53 17.58 15.75
CA ALA A 131 11.14 18.98 15.63
C ALA A 131 12.35 19.92 15.88
N PRO A 132 12.48 21.02 15.13
CA PRO A 132 13.59 21.98 15.30
C PRO A 132 13.45 22.81 16.58
N VAL A 133 12.29 22.84 17.18
CA VAL A 133 11.96 23.51 18.45
C VAL A 133 11.08 22.62 19.32
N ALA A 134 11.08 22.82 20.63
CA ALA A 134 10.14 22.11 21.52
C ALA A 134 8.71 22.41 21.10
N SER A 135 7.96 21.38 20.77
CA SER A 135 6.65 21.44 20.13
C SER A 135 5.63 20.59 20.89
N ARG A 136 4.35 20.78 20.59
CA ARG A 136 3.27 19.94 21.13
C ARG A 136 2.28 19.59 20.03
N VAL A 137 1.98 18.33 19.90
CA VAL A 137 0.87 17.84 19.06
C VAL A 137 -0.29 17.35 19.93
N GLU A 138 -1.48 17.46 19.39
CA GLU A 138 -2.71 16.87 19.94
C GLU A 138 -3.15 15.72 19.05
N ILE A 139 -3.52 14.62 19.68
CA ILE A 139 -4.16 13.49 19.03
C ILE A 139 -5.65 13.60 19.29
N LEU A 140 -6.43 13.58 18.21
CA LEU A 140 -7.88 13.69 18.29
C LEU A 140 -8.53 12.38 17.79
N ALA A 141 -9.62 11.97 18.43
CA ALA A 141 -10.57 10.98 17.93
C ALA A 141 -11.85 11.73 17.57
N GLY A 142 -12.15 11.81 16.27
CA GLY A 142 -13.16 12.75 15.79
C GLY A 142 -12.77 14.20 16.09
N ASN A 143 -13.55 14.87 16.92
CA ASN A 143 -13.27 16.25 17.35
C ASN A 143 -12.64 16.34 18.76
N ASP A 144 -12.57 15.24 19.49
CA ASP A 144 -12.14 15.23 20.88
C ASP A 144 -10.64 14.99 21.01
N VAL A 145 -9.95 15.83 21.77
CA VAL A 145 -8.54 15.66 22.10
C VAL A 145 -8.40 14.52 23.11
N ILE A 146 -7.83 13.41 22.67
CA ILE A 146 -7.63 12.21 23.48
C ILE A 146 -6.22 12.13 24.10
N ALA A 147 -5.25 12.85 23.54
CA ALA A 147 -3.91 12.94 24.10
C ALA A 147 -3.20 14.24 23.67
N ARG A 148 -2.24 14.68 24.50
CA ARG A 148 -1.31 15.78 24.20
C ARG A 148 0.09 15.26 24.37
N ILE A 149 0.93 15.44 23.34
CA ILE A 149 2.30 14.92 23.29
C ILE A 149 3.28 16.07 23.12
N ASP A 150 4.18 16.21 24.07
CA ASP A 150 5.29 17.14 23.97
C ASP A 150 6.44 16.49 23.15
N ILE A 151 6.76 17.11 22.04
CA ILE A 151 7.87 16.70 21.17
C ILE A 151 9.10 17.52 21.55
N PRO A 152 10.18 16.89 22.03
CA PRO A 152 11.40 17.61 22.37
C PRO A 152 12.06 18.21 21.12
N LYS A 153 12.82 19.30 21.28
CA LYS A 153 13.71 19.76 20.22
C LYS A 153 14.72 18.66 19.88
N SER A 154 14.68 18.16 18.65
CA SER A 154 15.59 17.12 18.18
C SER A 154 15.68 17.13 16.65
N THR A 155 16.86 16.92 16.11
CA THR A 155 17.09 16.63 14.68
C THR A 155 17.01 15.14 14.39
N CYS A 156 17.06 14.29 15.42
CA CYS A 156 16.94 12.86 15.33
C CYS A 156 15.50 12.42 15.60
N TRP A 157 15.09 11.33 14.97
CA TRP A 157 13.81 10.69 15.25
C TRP A 157 13.75 10.17 16.68
N THR A 158 12.71 10.54 17.40
CA THR A 158 12.45 10.12 18.77
C THR A 158 11.02 9.63 18.88
N THR A 159 10.80 8.50 19.55
CA THR A 159 9.46 8.04 19.90
C THR A 159 9.10 8.61 21.27
N VAL A 160 8.01 9.34 21.32
CA VAL A 160 7.45 9.93 22.53
C VAL A 160 6.08 9.37 22.82
N HIS A 161 5.71 9.29 24.08
CA HIS A 161 4.49 8.64 24.55
C HIS A 161 3.66 9.60 25.40
N ALA A 162 2.34 9.43 25.36
CA ALA A 162 1.40 10.10 26.26
C ALA A 162 0.23 9.19 26.64
N LYS A 163 -0.30 9.38 27.85
CA LYS A 163 -1.54 8.69 28.27
C LYS A 163 -2.72 9.15 27.44
N VAL A 164 -3.61 8.21 27.13
CA VAL A 164 -4.86 8.48 26.40
C VAL A 164 -6.01 8.65 27.36
N ASP A 165 -6.83 9.68 27.14
CA ASP A 165 -8.11 9.87 27.86
C ASP A 165 -9.18 8.98 27.26
N ASN A 166 -9.37 7.81 27.86
CA ASN A 166 -10.32 6.80 27.41
C ASN A 166 -11.78 7.22 27.53
N ARG A 167 -12.12 8.23 28.33
CA ARG A 167 -13.51 8.73 28.45
C ARG A 167 -14.01 9.26 27.11
N MET A 168 -13.12 9.84 26.33
CA MET A 168 -13.42 10.40 25.01
C MET A 168 -13.56 9.31 23.94
N ILE A 169 -12.89 8.16 24.10
CA ILE A 169 -13.00 7.01 23.17
C ILE A 169 -14.21 6.14 23.50
N SER A 170 -14.76 6.21 24.70
CA SER A 170 -15.88 5.38 25.15
C SER A 170 -17.27 5.98 24.86
N SER A 171 -17.37 7.26 24.50
CA SER A 171 -18.64 7.89 24.19
C SER A 171 -19.12 7.53 22.78
N SER A 172 -20.27 6.86 22.68
CA SER A 172 -20.88 6.37 21.43
C SER A 172 -21.34 7.48 20.45
N SER A 173 -21.13 8.75 20.77
CA SER A 173 -21.65 9.89 20.02
C SER A 173 -20.86 10.29 18.77
N HIS A 174 -19.71 9.66 18.50
CA HIS A 174 -18.79 10.09 17.43
C HIS A 174 -18.51 9.02 16.35
N MET A 175 -19.30 7.95 16.30
CA MET A 175 -19.23 7.00 15.18
C MET A 175 -19.74 7.70 13.90
N THR A 176 -18.87 7.83 12.90
CA THR A 176 -19.29 8.39 11.61
C THR A 176 -20.30 7.47 10.92
N GLU A 177 -21.26 8.02 10.18
CA GLU A 177 -22.26 7.24 9.43
C GLU A 177 -21.61 6.28 8.42
N LYS A 178 -20.43 6.62 7.86
CA LYS A 178 -19.61 5.74 7.03
C LYS A 178 -19.15 4.49 7.77
N SER A 179 -18.91 4.58 9.07
CA SER A 179 -18.52 3.43 9.91
C SER A 179 -19.62 2.38 10.01
N LYS A 180 -20.89 2.80 9.99
CA LYS A 180 -22.05 1.89 10.02
C LYS A 180 -22.22 1.10 8.73
N VAL A 181 -21.93 1.70 7.58
CA VAL A 181 -22.03 1.04 6.27
C VAL A 181 -20.87 0.05 6.03
N MET A 182 -19.68 0.33 6.55
CA MET A 182 -18.53 -0.58 6.43
C MET A 182 -18.61 -1.83 7.33
N GLN A 183 -19.40 -1.80 8.40
CA GLN A 183 -19.61 -2.99 9.26
C GLN A 183 -20.33 -4.14 8.54
N VAL A 184 -21.14 -3.86 7.53
CA VAL A 184 -21.94 -4.87 6.82
C VAL A 184 -21.12 -5.67 5.78
N GLY A 185 -19.98 -5.14 5.30
CA GLY A 185 -19.18 -5.74 4.21
C GLY A 185 -17.93 -6.53 4.64
N LEU A 186 -17.52 -6.49 5.90
CA LEU A 186 -16.22 -7.01 6.35
C LEU A 186 -16.30 -8.24 7.28
N SER A 187 -17.32 -9.09 7.12
CA SER A 187 -17.52 -10.31 7.92
C SER A 187 -16.54 -11.44 7.60
N GLY A 188 -15.26 -11.18 7.68
CA GLY A 188 -14.23 -12.21 7.43
C GLY A 188 -13.03 -12.18 8.38
N ASN A 189 -12.79 -11.07 9.04
CA ASN A 189 -12.01 -11.03 10.28
C ASN A 189 -12.99 -10.61 11.37
N THR A 190 -13.11 -11.37 12.44
CA THR A 190 -13.82 -11.03 13.64
C THR A 190 -13.26 -9.74 14.25
N ILE A 191 -13.58 -8.60 13.64
CA ILE A 191 -13.69 -7.36 14.38
C ILE A 191 -14.97 -7.61 15.19
N SER A 192 -14.85 -7.77 16.50
CA SER A 192 -16.02 -7.98 17.34
C SER A 192 -17.05 -6.90 17.00
N GLU A 193 -18.33 -7.22 17.05
CA GLU A 193 -19.43 -6.27 16.77
C GLU A 193 -19.35 -4.99 17.63
N THR A 194 -18.43 -4.93 18.57
CA THR A 194 -18.15 -3.87 19.54
C THR A 194 -16.95 -2.98 19.17
N SER A 195 -16.29 -3.17 18.00
CA SER A 195 -15.14 -2.33 17.63
C SER A 195 -15.53 -0.87 17.42
N ARG A 196 -14.90 0.00 18.20
CA ARG A 196 -15.07 1.45 18.13
C ARG A 196 -14.20 2.01 17.02
N ILE A 197 -14.82 2.66 16.03
CA ILE A 197 -14.11 3.17 14.84
C ILE A 197 -14.13 4.70 14.89
N TYR A 198 -12.95 5.30 14.84
CA TYR A 198 -12.76 6.75 14.86
C TYR A 198 -11.90 7.22 13.70
N ASP A 199 -12.12 8.46 13.32
CA ASP A 199 -11.15 9.21 12.51
C ASP A 199 -10.15 9.84 13.47
N ILE A 200 -8.88 9.55 13.27
CA ILE A 200 -7.78 10.07 14.09
C ILE A 200 -7.14 11.26 13.37
N SER A 201 -6.89 12.33 14.12
CA SER A 201 -6.13 13.46 13.62
C SER A 201 -4.92 13.75 14.51
N VAL A 202 -3.84 14.19 13.90
CA VAL A 202 -2.68 14.76 14.59
C VAL A 202 -2.59 16.23 14.23
N ARG A 203 -2.73 17.11 15.23
CA ARG A 203 -2.75 18.56 15.07
C ARG A 203 -1.61 19.22 15.84
N LEU A 204 -0.92 20.15 15.22
CA LEU A 204 0.12 20.95 15.89
C LEU A 204 -0.54 22.03 16.75
N SER A 205 -0.37 21.97 18.07
CA SER A 205 -0.93 22.96 18.99
C SER A 205 0.09 24.01 19.45
N ARG A 206 1.40 23.66 19.44
CA ARG A 206 2.52 24.55 19.78
C ARG A 206 3.79 24.13 19.04
N GLY A 207 4.61 25.09 18.65
CA GLY A 207 5.86 24.86 17.93
C GLY A 207 5.72 25.02 16.43
N ARG A 208 6.65 24.40 15.69
CA ARG A 208 6.67 24.47 14.22
C ARG A 208 7.48 23.32 13.62
N ASP A 209 7.22 23.06 12.34
CA ASP A 209 7.98 22.12 11.50
C ASP A 209 8.18 20.75 12.16
N VAL A 210 7.10 20.22 12.76
CA VAL A 210 7.11 18.90 13.38
C VAL A 210 6.98 17.85 12.29
N ALA A 211 8.03 17.05 12.09
CA ALA A 211 8.02 15.91 11.21
C ALA A 211 7.57 14.67 11.99
N ILE A 212 6.62 13.93 11.43
CA ILE A 212 6.03 12.71 12.01
C ILE A 212 6.19 11.57 11.02
N ASP A 213 6.70 10.43 11.51
CA ASP A 213 6.84 9.18 10.76
C ASP A 213 5.58 8.31 10.95
N TYR A 214 5.27 7.93 12.19
CA TYR A 214 4.08 7.16 12.50
C TYR A 214 3.50 7.52 13.87
N ILE A 215 2.26 7.06 14.08
CA ILE A 215 1.61 7.00 15.39
C ILE A 215 1.18 5.56 15.70
N GLY A 216 0.96 5.24 16.97
CA GLY A 216 0.44 3.93 17.39
C GLY A 216 -0.16 4.03 18.79
N PHE A 217 -1.16 3.20 19.06
CA PHE A 217 -1.83 3.15 20.36
C PHE A 217 -1.52 1.83 21.05
N ASP A 218 -1.01 1.84 22.30
CA ASP A 218 -0.62 0.64 23.05
C ASP A 218 0.16 -0.36 22.19
N MET A 219 1.28 0.09 21.61
CA MET A 219 2.00 -0.69 20.63
C MET A 219 2.37 -2.07 21.16
N MET A 220 1.67 -3.08 20.68
CA MET A 220 2.16 -4.45 20.75
C MET A 220 3.37 -4.56 19.82
N PRO A 221 4.37 -5.39 20.13
CA PRO A 221 5.43 -5.69 19.16
C PRO A 221 4.76 -6.14 17.86
N TRP A 222 5.40 -5.82 16.72
CA TRP A 222 4.94 -6.22 15.39
C TRP A 222 4.50 -7.68 15.45
N THR A 223 3.25 -7.95 15.02
CA THR A 223 2.91 -9.34 14.68
C THR A 223 3.85 -9.73 13.56
N GLU A 224 4.61 -10.78 13.80
CA GLU A 224 5.56 -11.31 12.82
C GLU A 224 4.83 -11.53 11.49
N GLY A 225 5.45 -11.09 10.37
CA GLY A 225 4.88 -11.28 9.04
C GLY A 225 4.78 -12.75 8.66
N GLY A 226 3.98 -13.08 7.64
CA GLY A 226 3.79 -14.45 7.17
C GLY A 226 5.10 -15.20 6.92
N MET A 227 6.16 -14.52 6.48
CA MET A 227 7.48 -15.10 6.30
C MET A 227 8.11 -15.62 7.61
N THR A 228 7.83 -14.97 8.75
CA THR A 228 8.36 -15.36 10.06
C THR A 228 7.47 -16.39 10.75
N THR A 229 6.15 -16.26 10.55
CA THR A 229 5.16 -17.16 11.19
C THR A 229 4.82 -18.37 10.34
N ASP A 230 5.28 -18.42 9.09
CA ASP A 230 4.90 -19.41 8.07
C ASP A 230 3.37 -19.52 7.87
N THR A 231 2.66 -18.44 8.14
CA THR A 231 1.20 -18.38 8.09
C THR A 231 0.76 -17.35 7.06
N TYR A 232 0.15 -17.83 5.97
CA TYR A 232 -0.37 -17.03 4.90
C TYR A 232 -1.89 -17.18 4.78
N ARG A 233 -2.59 -16.06 4.62
CA ARG A 233 -4.05 -16.08 4.41
C ARG A 233 -4.38 -16.58 3.01
N ASN A 234 -5.29 -17.54 2.91
CA ASN A 234 -5.85 -17.97 1.64
C ASN A 234 -7.16 -17.23 1.37
N LEU A 235 -7.09 -16.13 0.62
CA LEU A 235 -8.22 -15.26 0.34
C LEU A 235 -9.33 -15.96 -0.46
N PHE A 236 -9.00 -16.91 -1.34
CA PHE A 236 -10.00 -17.67 -2.07
C PHE A 236 -10.77 -18.63 -1.15
N ALA A 237 -10.09 -19.27 -0.20
CA ALA A 237 -10.75 -20.09 0.81
C ALA A 237 -11.65 -19.24 1.73
N GLU A 238 -11.23 -18.02 2.08
CA GLU A 238 -12.04 -17.07 2.84
C GLU A 238 -13.29 -16.60 2.08
N MET A 239 -13.24 -16.61 0.74
CA MET A 239 -14.39 -16.34 -0.14
C MET A 239 -15.32 -17.56 -0.31
N GLY A 240 -15.00 -18.69 0.29
CA GLY A 240 -15.83 -19.90 0.27
C GLY A 240 -15.48 -20.92 -0.82
N TYR A 241 -14.40 -20.72 -1.57
CA TYR A 241 -13.92 -21.74 -2.51
C TYR A 241 -13.26 -22.89 -1.74
N SER A 242 -13.58 -24.12 -2.13
CA SER A 242 -12.91 -25.29 -1.57
C SER A 242 -11.46 -25.38 -2.08
N GLN A 243 -10.58 -25.99 -1.29
CA GLN A 243 -9.17 -26.18 -1.69
C GLN A 243 -9.07 -26.89 -3.06
N LYS A 244 -9.92 -27.88 -3.32
CA LYS A 244 -9.96 -28.56 -4.62
C LYS A 244 -10.24 -27.60 -5.78
N GLN A 245 -11.22 -26.70 -5.64
CA GLN A 245 -11.54 -25.71 -6.68
C GLN A 245 -10.37 -24.74 -6.91
N ILE A 246 -9.69 -24.34 -5.83
CA ILE A 246 -8.52 -23.48 -5.90
C ILE A 246 -7.39 -24.18 -6.64
N ASP A 247 -7.08 -25.43 -6.27
CA ASP A 247 -5.98 -26.20 -6.88
C ASP A 247 -6.25 -26.47 -8.36
N GLU A 248 -7.48 -26.88 -8.72
CA GLU A 248 -7.90 -27.10 -10.11
C GLU A 248 -7.78 -25.81 -10.94
N LYS A 249 -8.19 -24.68 -10.39
CA LYS A 249 -8.07 -23.39 -11.09
C LYS A 249 -6.63 -22.98 -11.29
N LEU A 250 -5.79 -23.14 -10.27
CA LEU A 250 -4.35 -22.86 -10.35
C LEU A 250 -3.67 -23.73 -11.38
N GLN A 251 -3.91 -25.07 -11.36
CA GLN A 251 -3.33 -25.99 -12.32
C GLN A 251 -3.74 -25.64 -13.76
N THR A 252 -5.05 -25.45 -13.99
CA THR A 252 -5.57 -25.09 -15.32
C THR A 252 -4.96 -23.78 -15.83
N THR A 253 -4.78 -22.80 -14.94
CA THR A 253 -4.18 -21.51 -15.31
C THR A 253 -2.69 -21.65 -15.62
N PHE A 254 -1.97 -22.42 -14.82
CA PHE A 254 -0.55 -22.71 -15.09
C PHE A 254 -0.39 -23.40 -16.45
N ASP A 255 -1.16 -24.44 -16.72
CA ASP A 255 -1.08 -25.19 -17.99
C ASP A 255 -1.42 -24.31 -19.19
N ALA A 256 -2.43 -23.43 -19.05
CA ALA A 256 -2.79 -22.48 -20.11
C ALA A 256 -1.66 -21.48 -20.40
N LEU A 257 -1.05 -20.91 -19.36
CA LEU A 257 0.00 -19.89 -19.53
C LEU A 257 1.33 -20.46 -20.03
N PHE A 258 1.68 -21.69 -19.66
CA PHE A 258 2.96 -22.26 -19.99
C PHE A 258 2.94 -23.23 -21.18
N TYR A 259 1.82 -23.91 -21.41
CA TYR A 259 1.73 -25.00 -22.40
C TYR A 259 0.52 -24.88 -23.35
N GLY A 260 -0.44 -24.00 -23.05
CA GLY A 260 -1.66 -23.82 -23.84
C GLY A 260 -1.42 -23.20 -25.23
N PRO A 261 -2.50 -23.10 -26.04
CA PRO A 261 -2.40 -22.50 -27.38
C PRO A 261 -2.04 -20.99 -27.33
N ASP A 262 -2.49 -20.28 -26.30
CA ASP A 262 -2.21 -18.85 -26.08
C ASP A 262 -1.14 -18.64 -25.00
N LYS A 263 -0.20 -19.56 -24.89
CA LYS A 263 0.87 -19.51 -23.90
C LYS A 263 1.74 -18.28 -24.02
N VAL A 264 2.25 -17.83 -22.88
CA VAL A 264 3.22 -16.71 -22.80
C VAL A 264 4.66 -17.20 -22.65
N TYR A 265 4.88 -18.47 -22.33
CA TYR A 265 6.20 -19.09 -22.13
C TYR A 265 6.69 -19.73 -23.43
N PHE A 266 7.91 -19.37 -23.85
CA PHE A 266 8.55 -19.85 -25.08
C PHE A 266 9.97 -20.34 -24.81
N GLU A 267 10.23 -21.59 -25.13
CA GLU A 267 11.57 -22.16 -25.13
C GLU A 267 12.30 -21.77 -26.40
N VAL A 268 13.55 -21.32 -26.29
CA VAL A 268 14.38 -20.87 -27.42
C VAL A 268 15.49 -21.92 -27.74
N SER A 269 15.90 -22.67 -26.70
CA SER A 269 16.90 -23.71 -26.78
C SER A 269 16.72 -24.70 -25.64
N ASP A 270 17.57 -25.73 -25.58
CA ASP A 270 17.54 -26.70 -24.47
C ASP A 270 17.79 -26.08 -23.10
N SER A 271 18.25 -24.83 -23.02
CA SER A 271 18.68 -24.20 -21.78
C SER A 271 18.07 -22.84 -21.49
N MET A 272 17.36 -22.22 -22.44
CA MET A 272 16.82 -20.86 -22.30
C MET A 272 15.35 -20.80 -22.71
N ALA A 273 14.61 -19.89 -22.05
CA ALA A 273 13.22 -19.57 -22.36
C ALA A 273 12.90 -18.13 -21.96
N TYR A 274 11.84 -17.58 -22.52
CA TYR A 274 11.33 -16.25 -22.16
C TYR A 274 9.82 -16.23 -21.98
N ILE A 275 9.33 -15.18 -21.30
CA ILE A 275 7.93 -14.82 -21.27
C ILE A 275 7.70 -13.66 -22.25
N SER A 276 6.78 -13.86 -23.20
CA SER A 276 6.42 -12.87 -24.22
C SER A 276 5.29 -11.96 -23.80
N ASP A 277 5.43 -10.67 -24.06
CA ASP A 277 4.26 -9.79 -24.25
C ASP A 277 3.66 -10.11 -25.63
N LEU A 278 2.51 -10.77 -25.63
CA LEU A 278 1.88 -11.24 -26.86
C LEU A 278 1.39 -10.11 -27.76
N LYS A 279 1.09 -8.94 -27.18
CA LYS A 279 0.60 -7.78 -27.94
C LYS A 279 1.73 -7.08 -28.68
N ASN A 280 2.87 -6.91 -28.02
CA ASN A 280 3.99 -6.14 -28.53
C ASN A 280 5.08 -7.03 -29.16
N HIS A 281 4.96 -8.35 -29.02
CA HIS A 281 5.92 -9.35 -29.49
C HIS A 281 7.34 -9.05 -28.99
N ASP A 282 7.45 -8.69 -27.71
CA ASP A 282 8.71 -8.42 -27.03
C ASP A 282 8.79 -9.17 -25.68
N VAL A 283 9.92 -9.04 -25.02
CA VAL A 283 10.21 -9.65 -23.72
C VAL A 283 10.50 -8.53 -22.73
N ARG A 284 9.73 -8.48 -21.63
CA ARG A 284 9.83 -7.45 -20.61
C ARG A 284 10.22 -8.01 -19.26
N THR A 285 10.88 -7.19 -18.44
CA THR A 285 11.28 -7.58 -17.08
C THR A 285 10.09 -7.98 -16.21
N GLU A 286 8.92 -7.33 -16.40
CA GLU A 286 7.69 -7.67 -15.69
C GLU A 286 7.25 -9.11 -16.01
N GLY A 287 7.13 -9.46 -17.29
CA GLY A 287 6.75 -10.80 -17.72
C GLY A 287 7.75 -11.85 -17.23
N MET A 288 9.06 -11.57 -17.39
CA MET A 288 10.13 -12.47 -16.94
C MET A 288 10.07 -12.69 -15.42
N SER A 289 9.85 -11.63 -14.64
CA SER A 289 9.75 -11.73 -13.19
C SER A 289 8.52 -12.52 -12.74
N TYR A 290 7.36 -12.30 -13.36
CA TYR A 290 6.15 -13.07 -13.07
C TYR A 290 6.33 -14.56 -13.41
N GLY A 291 6.91 -14.87 -14.57
CA GLY A 291 7.20 -16.26 -14.95
C GLY A 291 8.13 -16.97 -13.98
N MET A 292 9.18 -16.28 -13.51
CA MET A 292 10.08 -16.81 -12.49
C MET A 292 9.40 -16.99 -11.12
N MET A 293 8.55 -16.03 -10.69
CA MET A 293 7.77 -16.16 -9.45
C MET A 293 6.83 -17.35 -9.50
N ILE A 294 6.09 -17.52 -10.60
CA ILE A 294 5.22 -18.67 -10.80
C ILE A 294 6.01 -19.97 -10.73
N ALA A 295 7.15 -20.03 -11.43
CA ALA A 295 8.01 -21.22 -11.44
C ALA A 295 8.48 -21.61 -10.02
N VAL A 296 8.85 -20.63 -9.18
CA VAL A 296 9.21 -20.88 -7.77
C VAL A 296 8.01 -21.42 -6.98
N GLN A 297 6.82 -20.83 -7.12
CA GLN A 297 5.63 -21.28 -6.40
C GLN A 297 5.19 -22.70 -6.81
N TRP A 298 5.48 -23.10 -8.04
CA TRP A 298 5.15 -24.42 -8.57
C TRP A 298 6.31 -25.43 -8.47
N ASP A 299 7.40 -25.08 -7.78
CA ASP A 299 8.62 -25.91 -7.67
C ASP A 299 9.16 -26.37 -9.05
N LYS A 300 9.07 -25.49 -10.06
CA LYS A 300 9.54 -25.71 -11.43
C LYS A 300 10.91 -25.07 -11.63
N LYS A 301 11.92 -25.65 -10.99
CA LYS A 301 13.29 -25.13 -11.04
C LYS A 301 13.85 -25.04 -12.47
N ASP A 302 13.52 -25.99 -13.33
CA ASP A 302 13.96 -26.03 -14.73
C ASP A 302 13.42 -24.82 -15.52
N ILE A 303 12.14 -24.46 -15.35
CA ILE A 303 11.52 -23.27 -15.96
C ILE A 303 12.20 -22.00 -15.44
N PHE A 304 12.38 -21.89 -14.10
CA PHE A 304 13.08 -20.76 -13.50
C PHE A 304 14.48 -20.58 -14.07
N ASP A 305 15.27 -21.66 -14.13
CA ASP A 305 16.65 -21.64 -14.60
C ASP A 305 16.73 -21.22 -16.09
N ARG A 306 15.80 -21.64 -16.93
CA ARG A 306 15.72 -21.24 -18.34
C ARG A 306 15.41 -19.75 -18.49
N LEU A 307 14.41 -19.25 -17.76
CA LEU A 307 14.05 -17.83 -17.76
C LEU A 307 15.20 -16.97 -17.24
N TRP A 308 15.84 -17.38 -16.14
CA TRP A 308 16.97 -16.67 -15.56
C TRP A 308 18.16 -16.61 -16.50
N ARG A 309 18.49 -17.71 -17.19
CA ARG A 309 19.62 -17.73 -18.16
C ARG A 309 19.33 -16.79 -19.32
N TRP A 310 18.10 -16.76 -19.84
CA TRP A 310 17.72 -15.85 -20.92
C TRP A 310 17.84 -14.38 -20.47
N ALA A 311 17.27 -14.04 -19.32
CA ALA A 311 17.36 -12.69 -18.74
C ALA A 311 18.81 -12.27 -18.51
N LYS A 312 19.63 -13.13 -17.92
CA LYS A 312 21.06 -12.88 -17.70
C LYS A 312 21.81 -12.70 -19.02
N HIS A 313 21.47 -13.43 -20.05
CA HIS A 313 22.18 -13.38 -21.32
C HIS A 313 21.83 -12.13 -22.12
N PHE A 314 20.56 -11.84 -22.31
CA PHE A 314 20.09 -10.83 -23.25
C PHE A 314 19.70 -9.50 -22.58
N MET A 315 19.12 -9.53 -21.37
CA MET A 315 18.62 -8.32 -20.72
C MET A 315 19.65 -7.65 -19.83
N GLN A 316 20.58 -8.39 -19.22
CA GLN A 316 21.53 -7.80 -18.29
C GLN A 316 22.64 -7.00 -18.99
N HIS A 317 22.82 -5.73 -18.58
CA HIS A 317 23.97 -4.93 -18.99
C HIS A 317 25.28 -5.54 -18.48
N LYS A 318 26.23 -5.76 -19.38
CA LYS A 318 27.51 -6.41 -19.06
C LYS A 318 28.60 -5.40 -18.70
N ASP A 319 28.47 -4.16 -19.12
CA ASP A 319 29.45 -3.10 -18.98
C ASP A 319 28.78 -1.71 -18.75
N GLY A 320 29.61 -0.67 -18.67
CA GLY A 320 29.18 0.71 -18.49
C GLY A 320 28.55 1.00 -17.13
N GLN A 321 27.93 2.18 -17.01
CA GLN A 321 27.30 2.64 -15.77
C GLN A 321 26.12 1.77 -15.29
N ARG A 322 25.47 1.05 -16.22
CA ARG A 322 24.33 0.18 -15.94
C ARG A 322 24.73 -1.28 -15.72
N ARG A 323 26.02 -1.58 -15.60
CA ARG A 323 26.49 -2.97 -15.39
C ARG A 323 25.78 -3.65 -14.23
N GLY A 324 25.24 -4.84 -14.51
CA GLY A 324 24.50 -5.65 -13.54
C GLY A 324 23.00 -5.39 -13.51
N TYR A 325 22.53 -4.23 -13.95
CA TYR A 325 21.09 -3.95 -14.10
C TYR A 325 20.54 -4.63 -15.36
N PHE A 326 19.22 -4.73 -15.43
CA PHE A 326 18.52 -5.34 -16.55
C PHE A 326 17.84 -4.27 -17.40
N ARG A 327 17.87 -4.44 -18.72
CA ARG A 327 17.01 -3.70 -19.65
C ARG A 327 15.56 -4.04 -19.36
N TRP A 328 14.69 -3.07 -19.45
CA TRP A 328 13.28 -3.30 -19.22
C TRP A 328 12.61 -4.10 -20.35
N SER A 329 13.16 -4.06 -21.59
CA SER A 329 12.60 -4.72 -22.76
C SER A 329 13.68 -5.13 -23.77
N CYS A 330 13.44 -6.29 -24.40
CA CYS A 330 14.19 -6.82 -25.55
C CYS A 330 13.21 -7.43 -26.54
N LYS A 331 13.62 -7.56 -27.80
CA LYS A 331 12.90 -8.39 -28.78
C LYS A 331 13.02 -9.88 -28.39
N THR A 332 12.19 -10.73 -28.99
CA THR A 332 12.20 -12.19 -28.75
C THR A 332 13.50 -12.88 -29.20
N ASP A 333 14.26 -12.26 -30.08
CA ASP A 333 15.61 -12.71 -30.47
C ASP A 333 16.72 -12.23 -29.53
N GLY A 334 16.36 -11.48 -28.50
CA GLY A 334 17.28 -10.90 -27.51
C GLY A 334 17.89 -9.55 -27.90
N THR A 335 17.57 -9.01 -29.08
CA THR A 335 18.02 -7.68 -29.48
C THR A 335 17.39 -6.61 -28.58
N PRO A 336 18.17 -5.67 -28.00
CA PRO A 336 17.61 -4.59 -27.19
C PRO A 336 16.59 -3.75 -27.96
N ASN A 337 15.50 -3.33 -27.32
CA ASN A 337 14.63 -2.30 -27.85
C ASN A 337 15.32 -0.93 -27.68
N ALA A 338 14.94 0.06 -28.55
CA ALA A 338 15.61 1.36 -28.59
C ALA A 338 15.58 2.12 -27.25
N GLU A 339 14.60 1.82 -26.41
CA GLU A 339 14.42 2.41 -25.08
C GLU A 339 14.82 1.48 -23.94
N GLY A 340 15.37 0.31 -24.24
CA GLY A 340 15.71 -0.74 -23.29
C GLY A 340 17.03 -0.54 -22.54
#